data_cff8f81eb896eebe08298dc798f47081
#
_entry.id   cff8f81eb896eebe08298dc798f47081
#
_cell.length_a   1.000
_cell.length_b   1.000
_cell.length_c   1.000
_cell.angle_alpha   90.00
_cell.angle_beta   90.00
_cell.angle_gamma   90.00
#
_symmetry.space_group_name_H-M   'P 1'
#
loop_
_entity.id
_entity.type
_entity.pdbx_description
1 polymer ?
#
loop_
_entity_poly.entity_id
_entity_poly.type
_entity_poly.pdbx_seq_one_letter_code
_entity_poly.pdbx_strand_id
1 'polypeptide(L)'
;MVLENLTPAVKVTAPANFRPGIEFDGTEGTATTEGMTAQPNFDDFLLERGYSPAEYEIIGNPRTSQWQRYDGEWLTSYRFHFRKKSSVIDLPTLFAEAKKTKPTKPKKVLDENKAFVICPADFQIGKTGSRGGTKETIERVLNSYARIEEHLKKNPYGQILILDIGDVIESFSSTATYNQLEGNDLSPMQQTDAAASLLWSLLKMASKYAPVKMGSVASNHCQNRFNGQQVGKPGLDDWGIVILQQLKRLATEVGLDVTFYVPNPYEEAFTIDVFNDGFHHLAAAHGHQAKRPENVPTWWRQMTFGNQPSISAASILVTGHFHHTRILEAGASHNGGSRWWIQASTSDAGSDWFARIAGEDSMPAITCFELQKGVYFQGAILRF
;
A
#
# COMPACT_ATOMS: atom_id res chain seq x y z
N MET A 1 -76.48 5.92 25.29
CA MET A 1 -75.84 7.17 25.52
C MET A 1 -74.75 6.86 26.57
N VAL A 2 -73.55 6.80 26.35
CA VAL A 2 -72.48 7.61 25.91
C VAL A 2 -71.27 6.66 25.64
N LEU A 3 -70.89 6.45 24.41
CA LEU A 3 -69.60 5.85 23.98
C LEU A 3 -68.92 6.74 22.94
N GLU A 4 -68.93 8.04 23.19
CA GLU A 4 -68.37 9.03 22.26
C GLU A 4 -67.20 9.78 22.88
N ASN A 5 -66.19 9.15 23.46
CA ASN A 5 -64.91 9.79 23.71
C ASN A 5 -63.81 8.74 24.03
N LEU A 6 -63.64 7.77 23.16
CA LEU A 6 -62.41 7.03 23.12
C LEU A 6 -61.43 7.85 22.27
N THR A 7 -60.55 8.58 22.95
CA THR A 7 -59.36 9.19 22.35
C THR A 7 -58.58 8.08 21.62
N PRO A 8 -58.22 8.25 20.32
CA PRO A 8 -57.42 7.24 19.65
C PRO A 8 -56.15 6.97 20.42
N ALA A 9 -55.86 5.71 20.65
CA ALA A 9 -54.59 5.30 21.28
C ALA A 9 -53.46 6.04 20.60
N VAL A 10 -52.71 6.79 21.40
CA VAL A 10 -51.46 7.43 20.95
C VAL A 10 -50.57 6.33 20.38
N LYS A 11 -50.33 6.35 19.08
CA LYS A 11 -49.30 5.48 18.48
C LYS A 11 -47.98 5.82 19.18
N VAL A 12 -47.55 4.95 20.06
CA VAL A 12 -46.23 5.04 20.65
C VAL A 12 -45.25 4.79 19.49
N THR A 13 -44.75 5.86 18.91
CA THR A 13 -43.70 5.79 17.90
C THR A 13 -42.40 5.43 18.62
N ALA A 14 -41.67 4.46 18.11
CA ALA A 14 -40.32 4.13 18.60
C ALA A 14 -39.49 5.43 18.73
N PRO A 15 -38.56 5.48 19.69
CA PRO A 15 -37.65 6.62 19.82
C PRO A 15 -37.02 6.94 18.46
N ALA A 16 -36.76 8.21 18.18
CA ALA A 16 -36.27 8.66 16.89
C ALA A 16 -35.06 7.87 16.36
N ASN A 17 -34.23 7.38 17.31
CA ASN A 17 -33.03 6.59 17.03
C ASN A 17 -33.30 5.11 16.68
N PHE A 18 -34.54 4.63 16.79
CA PHE A 18 -34.95 3.25 16.52
C PHE A 18 -36.11 3.16 15.50
N ARG A 19 -36.23 4.15 14.63
CA ARG A 19 -37.14 4.04 13.49
C ARG A 19 -36.64 2.95 12.54
N PRO A 20 -37.51 1.99 12.15
CA PRO A 20 -37.13 0.96 11.18
C PRO A 20 -36.66 1.58 9.87
N GLY A 21 -35.58 1.04 9.33
CA GLY A 21 -35.00 1.53 8.08
C GLY A 21 -33.53 1.22 7.95
N ILE A 22 -32.97 1.57 6.80
CA ILE A 22 -31.53 1.50 6.51
C ILE A 22 -31.11 2.88 6.02
N GLU A 23 -30.05 3.39 6.63
CA GLU A 23 -29.29 4.55 6.19
C GLU A 23 -27.94 4.06 5.71
N PHE A 24 -27.55 4.36 4.47
CA PHE A 24 -26.30 3.90 3.87
C PHE A 24 -25.68 5.03 3.03
N ASP A 25 -24.41 5.33 3.28
CA ASP A 25 -23.66 6.42 2.62
C ASP A 25 -22.84 5.98 1.40
N GLY A 26 -22.90 4.68 1.06
CA GLY A 26 -22.10 4.07 -0.01
C GLY A 26 -20.93 3.22 0.53
N THR A 27 -20.51 3.42 1.77
CA THR A 27 -19.41 2.69 2.43
C THR A 27 -19.88 2.02 3.71
N GLU A 28 -20.53 2.76 4.58
CA GLU A 28 -21.07 2.28 5.86
C GLU A 28 -22.55 2.60 6.00
N GLY A 29 -23.25 1.86 6.83
CA GLY A 29 -24.66 2.07 7.07
C GLY A 29 -25.10 1.66 8.46
N THR A 30 -26.30 2.11 8.78
CA THR A 30 -27.00 1.72 9.99
C THR A 30 -28.34 1.10 9.62
N ALA A 31 -28.59 -0.10 10.09
CA ALA A 31 -29.86 -0.79 9.93
C ALA A 31 -30.60 -0.83 11.26
N THR A 32 -31.91 -0.56 11.25
CA THR A 32 -32.79 -0.64 12.39
C THR A 32 -33.98 -1.54 12.04
N THR A 33 -34.20 -2.58 12.82
CA THR A 33 -35.32 -3.50 12.61
C THR A 33 -36.64 -2.94 13.15
N GLU A 34 -37.73 -3.48 12.70
CA GLU A 34 -39.02 -3.38 13.40
C GLU A 34 -38.93 -4.06 14.77
N GLY A 35 -39.96 -3.89 15.60
CA GLY A 35 -40.10 -4.63 16.84
C GLY A 35 -40.34 -6.11 16.55
N MET A 36 -39.47 -6.98 17.05
CA MET A 36 -39.48 -8.40 16.82
C MET A 36 -39.54 -9.15 18.15
N THR A 37 -40.17 -10.31 18.17
CA THR A 37 -40.25 -11.18 19.36
C THR A 37 -38.98 -12.01 19.57
N ALA A 38 -38.21 -12.24 18.49
CA ALA A 38 -36.96 -12.95 18.52
C ALA A 38 -35.87 -12.16 17.78
N GLN A 39 -34.62 -12.37 18.14
CA GLN A 39 -33.49 -11.77 17.44
C GLN A 39 -33.38 -12.34 16.03
N PRO A 40 -33.39 -11.50 14.99
CA PRO A 40 -33.19 -11.95 13.61
C PRO A 40 -31.74 -12.37 13.36
N ASN A 41 -31.54 -13.17 12.33
CA ASN A 41 -30.22 -13.24 11.70
C ASN A 41 -30.00 -11.92 10.94
N PHE A 42 -29.01 -11.14 11.35
CA PHE A 42 -28.75 -9.81 10.79
C PHE A 42 -28.21 -9.87 9.37
N ASP A 43 -27.50 -10.94 9.01
CA ASP A 43 -27.01 -11.15 7.65
C ASP A 43 -28.18 -11.42 6.69
N ASP A 44 -29.14 -12.25 7.09
CA ASP A 44 -30.35 -12.50 6.32
C ASP A 44 -31.20 -11.23 6.20
N PHE A 45 -31.29 -10.44 7.28
CA PHE A 45 -31.99 -9.16 7.27
C PHE A 45 -31.37 -8.16 6.28
N LEU A 46 -30.06 -8.11 6.16
CA LEU A 46 -29.34 -7.26 5.19
C LEU A 46 -29.51 -7.80 3.77
N LEU A 47 -29.42 -9.12 3.59
CA LEU A 47 -29.56 -9.79 2.29
C LEU A 47 -30.91 -9.50 1.65
N GLU A 48 -32.01 -9.62 2.42
CA GLU A 48 -33.38 -9.30 1.96
C GLU A 48 -33.54 -7.84 1.47
N ARG A 49 -32.62 -6.95 1.87
CA ARG A 49 -32.62 -5.53 1.51
C ARG A 49 -31.54 -5.15 0.50
N GLY A 50 -30.93 -6.17 -0.14
CA GLY A 50 -29.96 -5.99 -1.22
C GLY A 50 -28.49 -5.85 -0.77
N TYR A 51 -28.21 -6.05 0.52
CA TYR A 51 -26.85 -5.99 1.06
C TYR A 51 -26.33 -7.41 1.31
N SER A 52 -25.64 -7.97 0.33
CA SER A 52 -25.13 -9.34 0.38
C SER A 52 -24.07 -9.53 1.48
N PRO A 53 -24.13 -10.59 2.31
CA PRO A 53 -23.08 -10.94 3.26
C PRO A 53 -21.72 -11.23 2.59
N ALA A 54 -21.70 -11.46 1.28
CA ALA A 54 -20.45 -11.57 0.53
C ALA A 54 -19.73 -10.22 0.39
N GLU A 55 -20.48 -9.12 0.33
CA GLU A 55 -19.99 -7.77 0.10
C GLU A 55 -20.00 -6.89 1.34
N TYR A 56 -20.83 -7.22 2.34
CA TYR A 56 -21.03 -6.42 3.55
C TYR A 56 -20.78 -7.24 4.81
N GLU A 57 -20.34 -6.56 5.85
CA GLU A 57 -20.12 -7.14 7.18
C GLU A 57 -20.74 -6.26 8.27
N ILE A 58 -21.20 -6.90 9.33
CA ILE A 58 -21.75 -6.21 10.50
C ILE A 58 -20.59 -5.82 11.42
N ILE A 59 -20.61 -4.57 11.91
CA ILE A 59 -19.58 -4.02 12.79
C ILE A 59 -20.14 -3.71 14.17
N GLY A 60 -19.39 -4.12 15.20
CA GLY A 60 -19.75 -3.89 16.60
C GLY A 60 -20.95 -4.69 17.08
N ASN A 61 -21.41 -4.37 18.27
CA ASN A 61 -22.56 -5.02 18.87
C ASN A 61 -23.85 -4.25 18.57
N PRO A 62 -24.95 -4.93 18.25
CA PRO A 62 -26.24 -4.31 18.04
C PRO A 62 -26.71 -3.59 19.32
N ARG A 63 -27.29 -2.42 19.14
CA ARG A 63 -28.04 -1.73 20.19
C ARG A 63 -29.46 -2.21 20.15
N THR A 64 -30.07 -2.38 21.33
CA THR A 64 -31.46 -2.85 21.46
C THR A 64 -32.34 -1.82 22.12
N SER A 65 -33.61 -1.77 21.71
CA SER A 65 -34.69 -1.09 22.41
C SER A 65 -35.83 -2.05 22.61
N GLN A 66 -36.34 -2.17 23.81
CA GLN A 66 -37.41 -3.11 24.18
C GLN A 66 -38.61 -2.38 24.72
N TRP A 67 -39.80 -2.86 24.39
CA TRP A 67 -41.07 -2.38 24.93
C TRP A 67 -42.10 -3.50 24.95
N GLN A 68 -43.09 -3.37 25.82
CA GLN A 68 -44.20 -4.32 25.91
C GLN A 68 -45.38 -3.81 25.12
N ARG A 69 -45.95 -4.67 24.33
CA ARG A 69 -47.25 -4.43 23.62
C ARG A 69 -48.42 -4.51 24.61
N TYR A 70 -49.57 -4.01 24.19
CA TYR A 70 -50.81 -3.98 25.01
C TYR A 70 -51.35 -5.39 25.38
N ASP A 71 -50.93 -6.40 24.59
CA ASP A 71 -51.26 -7.82 24.82
C ASP A 71 -50.28 -8.53 25.73
N GLY A 72 -49.28 -7.81 26.28
CA GLY A 72 -48.26 -8.32 27.17
C GLY A 72 -47.02 -8.86 26.48
N GLU A 73 -46.98 -8.93 25.15
CA GLU A 73 -45.84 -9.41 24.40
C GLU A 73 -44.68 -8.39 24.40
N TRP A 74 -43.47 -8.86 24.63
CA TRP A 74 -42.26 -8.05 24.55
C TRP A 74 -41.74 -7.99 23.13
N LEU A 75 -41.50 -6.80 22.63
CA LEU A 75 -40.88 -6.53 21.33
C LEU A 75 -39.49 -5.92 21.51
N THR A 76 -38.56 -6.31 20.69
CA THR A 76 -37.20 -5.77 20.65
C THR A 76 -36.90 -5.26 19.23
N SER A 77 -36.45 -4.01 19.12
CA SER A 77 -35.85 -3.47 17.92
C SER A 77 -34.35 -3.49 18.05
N TYR A 78 -33.68 -3.83 16.99
CA TYR A 78 -32.22 -3.90 16.92
C TYR A 78 -31.71 -2.82 15.99
N ARG A 79 -30.71 -2.07 16.42
CA ARG A 79 -29.95 -1.15 15.60
C ARG A 79 -28.51 -1.61 15.52
N PHE A 80 -28.02 -1.87 14.31
CA PHE A 80 -26.66 -2.36 14.08
C PHE A 80 -26.03 -1.61 12.91
N HIS A 81 -24.70 -1.52 12.96
CA HIS A 81 -23.89 -0.93 11.92
C HIS A 81 -23.38 -2.01 10.98
N PHE A 82 -23.29 -1.70 9.71
CA PHE A 82 -22.68 -2.56 8.70
C PHE A 82 -21.88 -1.71 7.72
N ARG A 83 -20.88 -2.33 7.10
CA ARG A 83 -20.07 -1.67 6.10
C ARG A 83 -19.81 -2.61 4.93
N LYS A 84 -19.43 -2.01 3.80
CA LYS A 84 -18.91 -2.76 2.66
C LYS A 84 -17.60 -3.44 3.08
N LYS A 85 -17.50 -4.75 2.84
CA LYS A 85 -16.27 -5.49 3.10
C LYS A 85 -15.16 -4.87 2.28
N SER A 86 -14.09 -4.47 2.93
CA SER A 86 -12.88 -4.10 2.25
C SER A 86 -12.31 -5.35 1.58
N SER A 87 -11.95 -5.26 0.31
CA SER A 87 -11.21 -6.32 -0.40
C SER A 87 -9.75 -6.42 0.06
N VAL A 88 -9.40 -5.68 1.09
CA VAL A 88 -8.07 -5.65 1.69
C VAL A 88 -7.90 -6.88 2.56
N ILE A 89 -6.91 -7.70 2.23
CA ILE A 89 -6.51 -8.85 3.04
C ILE A 89 -5.92 -8.31 4.35
N ASP A 90 -6.47 -8.73 5.48
CA ASP A 90 -5.94 -8.38 6.80
C ASP A 90 -4.63 -9.14 7.12
N LEU A 91 -3.85 -8.65 8.06
CA LEU A 91 -2.59 -9.29 8.46
C LEU A 91 -2.77 -10.76 8.90
N PRO A 92 -3.76 -11.16 9.73
CA PRO A 92 -4.04 -12.56 10.03
C PRO A 92 -4.27 -13.42 8.79
N THR A 93 -5.03 -12.94 7.83
CA THR A 93 -5.26 -13.63 6.55
C THR A 93 -3.98 -13.71 5.73
N LEU A 94 -3.19 -12.64 5.66
CA LEU A 94 -1.88 -12.63 5.01
C LEU A 94 -0.94 -13.69 5.63
N PHE A 95 -0.88 -13.77 6.96
CA PHE A 95 -0.09 -14.79 7.67
C PHE A 95 -0.59 -16.20 7.40
N ALA A 96 -1.90 -16.41 7.37
CA ALA A 96 -2.49 -17.71 7.06
C ALA A 96 -2.19 -18.16 5.62
N GLU A 97 -2.23 -17.23 4.67
CA GLU A 97 -1.84 -17.49 3.27
C GLU A 97 -0.34 -17.73 3.12
N ALA A 98 0.48 -16.95 3.83
CA ALA A 98 1.93 -17.13 3.83
C ALA A 98 2.32 -18.55 4.29
N LYS A 99 1.71 -19.07 5.35
CA LYS A 99 1.93 -20.44 5.82
C LYS A 99 1.57 -21.53 4.81
N LYS A 100 0.68 -21.23 3.86
CA LYS A 100 0.34 -22.15 2.76
C LYS A 100 1.35 -22.08 1.61
N THR A 101 2.22 -21.08 1.60
CA THR A 101 3.25 -20.89 0.57
C THR A 101 4.32 -21.98 0.73
N LYS A 102 4.50 -22.78 -0.31
CA LYS A 102 5.61 -23.75 -0.34
C LYS A 102 6.83 -23.06 -0.96
N PRO A 103 8.04 -23.24 -0.38
CA PRO A 103 9.26 -22.77 -1.02
C PRO A 103 9.37 -23.37 -2.42
N THR A 104 9.41 -22.55 -3.43
CA THR A 104 9.64 -23.00 -4.80
C THR A 104 11.08 -22.69 -5.17
N LYS A 105 11.88 -23.74 -5.44
CA LYS A 105 13.18 -23.53 -6.07
C LYS A 105 12.94 -23.10 -7.53
N PRO A 106 13.72 -22.16 -8.03
CA PRO A 106 13.64 -21.75 -9.43
C PRO A 106 13.79 -22.98 -10.35
N LYS A 107 12.84 -23.17 -11.25
CA LYS A 107 12.80 -24.33 -12.17
C LYS A 107 13.63 -24.14 -13.44
N LYS A 108 14.23 -22.98 -13.65
CA LYS A 108 14.95 -22.60 -14.88
C LYS A 108 16.45 -22.49 -14.65
N VAL A 109 17.21 -22.72 -15.73
CA VAL A 109 18.61 -22.33 -15.80
C VAL A 109 18.66 -20.83 -15.60
N LEU A 110 19.35 -20.38 -14.54
CA LEU A 110 19.52 -18.98 -14.20
C LEU A 110 20.67 -18.41 -15.03
N ASP A 111 20.54 -17.17 -15.48
CA ASP A 111 21.65 -16.41 -16.04
C ASP A 111 22.31 -15.60 -14.92
N GLU A 112 23.32 -16.16 -14.29
CA GLU A 112 24.01 -15.56 -13.14
C GLU A 112 24.68 -14.21 -13.46
N ASN A 113 24.83 -13.89 -14.75
CA ASN A 113 25.38 -12.61 -15.16
C ASN A 113 24.32 -11.52 -15.32
N LYS A 114 23.05 -11.83 -15.10
CA LYS A 114 21.94 -10.86 -15.23
C LYS A 114 21.17 -10.70 -13.94
N ALA A 115 20.79 -9.47 -13.65
CA ALA A 115 19.87 -9.11 -12.58
C ALA A 115 18.69 -8.30 -13.14
N PHE A 116 17.50 -8.55 -12.62
CA PHE A 116 16.30 -7.77 -12.93
C PHE A 116 15.90 -6.95 -11.71
N VAL A 117 15.74 -5.65 -11.90
CA VAL A 117 15.39 -4.70 -10.84
C VAL A 117 13.95 -4.25 -11.01
N ILE A 118 13.16 -4.37 -9.95
CA ILE A 118 11.75 -3.96 -9.88
C ILE A 118 11.67 -2.87 -8.81
N CYS A 119 11.17 -1.69 -9.18
CA CYS A 119 11.09 -0.53 -8.31
C CYS A 119 9.63 -0.13 -8.07
N PRO A 120 8.89 -0.83 -7.16
CA PRO A 120 7.63 -0.30 -6.68
C PRO A 120 7.88 1.02 -5.96
N ALA A 121 7.08 2.05 -6.27
CA ALA A 121 7.21 3.38 -5.70
C ALA A 121 5.84 4.04 -5.60
N ASP A 122 5.64 4.82 -4.56
CA ASP A 122 4.53 5.76 -4.43
C ASP A 122 3.16 5.09 -4.72
N PHE A 123 2.90 3.92 -4.10
CA PHE A 123 1.58 3.29 -4.21
C PHE A 123 0.50 4.13 -3.54
N GLN A 124 0.88 4.83 -2.48
CA GLN A 124 -0.01 5.70 -1.69
C GLN A 124 -1.36 5.04 -1.44
N ILE A 125 -1.34 3.77 -0.97
CA ILE A 125 -2.54 3.02 -0.65
C ILE A 125 -3.38 3.81 0.36
N GLY A 126 -4.66 3.96 0.09
CA GLY A 126 -5.60 4.80 0.85
C GLY A 126 -5.96 6.10 0.17
N LYS A 127 -5.16 6.58 -0.79
CA LYS A 127 -5.41 7.81 -1.53
C LYS A 127 -6.53 7.65 -2.54
N THR A 128 -7.39 8.67 -2.63
CA THR A 128 -8.36 8.83 -3.72
C THR A 128 -7.98 10.02 -4.61
N GLY A 129 -8.30 9.94 -5.89
CA GLY A 129 -7.97 10.99 -6.86
C GLY A 129 -8.59 10.75 -8.22
N SER A 130 -8.10 11.44 -9.24
CA SER A 130 -8.61 11.41 -10.61
C SER A 130 -8.63 10.00 -11.25
N ARG A 131 -7.84 9.08 -10.73
CA ARG A 131 -7.74 7.68 -11.22
C ARG A 131 -8.44 6.66 -10.32
N GLY A 132 -9.37 7.09 -9.49
CA GLY A 132 -10.11 6.26 -8.54
C GLY A 132 -9.52 6.26 -7.14
N GLY A 133 -9.74 5.19 -6.40
CA GLY A 133 -9.26 5.00 -5.04
C GLY A 133 -8.31 3.81 -4.89
N THR A 134 -8.26 3.27 -3.70
CA THR A 134 -7.40 2.11 -3.37
C THR A 134 -7.69 0.90 -4.24
N LYS A 135 -8.96 0.62 -4.55
CA LYS A 135 -9.34 -0.53 -5.39
C LYS A 135 -8.67 -0.45 -6.77
N GLU A 136 -8.82 0.68 -7.46
CA GLU A 136 -8.26 0.88 -8.78
C GLU A 136 -6.72 0.91 -8.75
N THR A 137 -6.13 1.41 -7.66
CA THR A 137 -4.67 1.36 -7.44
C THR A 137 -4.19 -0.08 -7.31
N ILE A 138 -4.85 -0.92 -6.51
CA ILE A 138 -4.53 -2.34 -6.37
C ILE A 138 -4.66 -3.06 -7.71
N GLU A 139 -5.72 -2.82 -8.48
CA GLU A 139 -5.92 -3.41 -9.80
C GLU A 139 -4.78 -3.04 -10.77
N ARG A 140 -4.36 -1.77 -10.80
CA ARG A 140 -3.21 -1.33 -11.61
C ARG A 140 -1.92 -2.04 -11.22
N VAL A 141 -1.63 -2.11 -9.93
CA VAL A 141 -0.43 -2.76 -9.39
C VAL A 141 -0.43 -4.25 -9.73
N LEU A 142 -1.55 -4.96 -9.55
CA LEU A 142 -1.65 -6.38 -9.88
C LEU A 142 -1.53 -6.65 -11.38
N ASN A 143 -2.06 -5.77 -12.22
CA ASN A 143 -1.89 -5.84 -13.67
C ASN A 143 -0.41 -5.66 -14.07
N SER A 144 0.30 -4.72 -13.41
CA SER A 144 1.75 -4.56 -13.60
C SER A 144 2.52 -5.81 -13.17
N TYR A 145 2.15 -6.43 -12.02
CA TYR A 145 2.77 -7.69 -11.58
C TYR A 145 2.57 -8.83 -12.58
N ALA A 146 1.38 -8.94 -13.17
CA ALA A 146 1.12 -9.96 -14.20
C ALA A 146 2.03 -9.76 -15.44
N ARG A 147 2.21 -8.52 -15.89
CA ARG A 147 3.11 -8.18 -17.02
C ARG A 147 4.58 -8.44 -16.67
N ILE A 148 5.00 -8.09 -15.46
CA ILE A 148 6.35 -8.41 -14.93
C ILE A 148 6.53 -9.92 -14.88
N GLU A 149 5.56 -10.68 -14.40
CA GLU A 149 5.63 -12.15 -14.36
C GLU A 149 5.78 -12.76 -15.76
N GLU A 150 5.07 -12.21 -16.76
CA GLU A 150 5.23 -12.63 -18.16
C GLU A 150 6.64 -12.34 -18.71
N HIS A 151 7.22 -11.19 -18.32
CA HIS A 151 8.60 -10.86 -18.68
C HIS A 151 9.59 -11.86 -18.05
N LEU A 152 9.44 -12.15 -16.75
CA LEU A 152 10.29 -13.11 -16.04
C LEU A 152 10.16 -14.55 -16.57
N LYS A 153 9.00 -14.94 -17.08
CA LYS A 153 8.80 -16.23 -17.75
C LYS A 153 9.65 -16.38 -19.01
N LYS A 154 9.90 -15.30 -19.72
CA LYS A 154 10.61 -15.27 -21.00
C LYS A 154 12.12 -15.06 -20.82
N ASN A 155 12.53 -14.34 -19.80
CA ASN A 155 13.89 -13.89 -19.58
C ASN A 155 14.46 -14.49 -18.29
N PRO A 156 15.53 -15.31 -18.33
CA PRO A 156 16.16 -15.84 -17.14
C PRO A 156 17.10 -14.81 -16.51
N TYR A 157 17.10 -14.73 -15.19
CA TYR A 157 17.98 -13.89 -14.37
C TYR A 157 18.62 -14.70 -13.26
N GLY A 158 19.84 -14.36 -12.85
CA GLY A 158 20.52 -14.96 -11.72
C GLY A 158 20.00 -14.45 -10.39
N GLN A 159 19.44 -13.25 -10.36
CA GLN A 159 18.83 -12.65 -9.19
C GLN A 159 17.78 -11.60 -9.59
N ILE A 160 16.82 -11.35 -8.69
CA ILE A 160 15.83 -10.28 -8.83
C ILE A 160 15.97 -9.35 -7.63
N LEU A 161 16.00 -8.05 -7.89
CA LEU A 161 16.02 -7.03 -6.87
C LEU A 161 14.63 -6.37 -6.80
N ILE A 162 14.06 -6.27 -5.60
CA ILE A 162 12.83 -5.52 -5.32
C ILE A 162 13.25 -4.34 -4.46
N LEU A 163 13.18 -3.14 -5.01
CA LEU A 163 13.49 -1.90 -4.32
C LEU A 163 12.18 -1.14 -4.09
N ASP A 164 11.62 -1.28 -2.91
CA ASP A 164 10.50 -0.44 -2.49
C ASP A 164 11.04 0.97 -2.20
N ILE A 165 10.64 1.90 -3.06
CA ILE A 165 11.14 3.28 -3.08
C ILE A 165 10.32 4.21 -2.16
N GLY A 166 9.48 3.64 -1.32
CA GLY A 166 8.74 4.35 -0.29
C GLY A 166 7.35 4.82 -0.74
N ASP A 167 6.68 5.53 0.17
CA ASP A 167 5.31 6.02 0.03
C ASP A 167 4.31 4.93 -0.39
N VAL A 168 4.45 3.73 0.23
CA VAL A 168 3.56 2.60 -0.03
C VAL A 168 2.15 2.83 0.51
N ILE A 169 1.99 3.69 1.53
CA ILE A 169 0.72 4.13 2.09
C ILE A 169 0.59 5.66 1.98
N GLU A 170 -0.65 6.17 1.91
CA GLU A 170 -0.93 7.60 1.96
C GLU A 170 -0.75 8.16 3.37
N SER A 171 -1.13 7.38 4.38
CA SER A 171 -1.15 7.77 5.80
C SER A 171 -2.10 8.95 6.08
N PHE A 172 -2.28 9.28 7.37
CA PHE A 172 -3.00 10.47 7.81
C PHE A 172 -2.06 11.54 8.37
N SER A 173 -0.82 11.18 8.62
CA SER A 173 0.08 12.00 9.43
C SER A 173 1.09 12.81 8.61
N SER A 174 1.29 12.47 7.34
CA SER A 174 2.43 12.97 6.56
C SER A 174 2.34 14.45 6.24
N THR A 175 1.15 14.96 5.94
CA THR A 175 0.98 16.35 5.49
C THR A 175 -0.26 17.01 6.04
N ALA A 176 -1.03 16.31 6.83
CA ALA A 176 -2.23 16.67 7.59
C ALA A 176 -2.86 18.03 7.32
N THR A 177 -3.20 18.32 6.08
CA THR A 177 -4.29 19.24 5.82
C THR A 177 -5.59 18.44 5.91
N TYR A 178 -6.65 19.06 6.42
CA TYR A 178 -7.97 18.44 6.53
C TYR A 178 -8.45 17.82 5.20
N ASN A 179 -8.11 18.45 4.08
CA ASN A 179 -8.44 17.96 2.73
C ASN A 179 -7.78 16.62 2.36
N GLN A 180 -6.64 16.28 2.95
CA GLN A 180 -5.99 14.99 2.71
C GLN A 180 -6.64 13.85 3.51
N LEU A 181 -7.22 14.17 4.67
CA LEU A 181 -8.02 13.20 5.43
C LEU A 181 -9.29 12.81 4.67
N GLU A 182 -9.93 13.77 3.99
CA GLU A 182 -11.11 13.49 3.14
C GLU A 182 -10.75 12.67 1.88
N GLY A 183 -9.50 12.75 1.43
CA GLY A 183 -8.99 12.02 0.27
C GLY A 183 -8.53 10.58 0.57
N ASN A 184 -8.83 10.02 1.74
CA ASN A 184 -8.48 8.64 2.10
C ASN A 184 -9.74 7.75 2.18
N ASP A 185 -9.70 6.61 1.49
CA ASP A 185 -10.76 5.61 1.52
C ASP A 185 -10.49 4.45 2.49
N LEU A 186 -9.32 4.43 3.14
CA LEU A 186 -8.91 3.44 4.13
C LEU A 186 -8.28 4.09 5.36
N SER A 187 -8.45 3.45 6.53
CA SER A 187 -7.69 3.80 7.73
C SER A 187 -6.21 3.44 7.58
N PRO A 188 -5.26 4.06 8.33
CA PRO A 188 -3.83 3.73 8.23
C PRO A 188 -3.52 2.25 8.45
N MET A 189 -4.25 1.57 9.32
CA MET A 189 -4.08 0.13 9.55
C MET A 189 -4.47 -0.67 8.31
N GLN A 190 -5.58 -0.35 7.67
CA GLN A 190 -6.03 -0.99 6.43
C GLN A 190 -5.07 -0.69 5.26
N GLN A 191 -4.56 0.54 5.18
CA GLN A 191 -3.53 0.91 4.20
C GLN A 191 -2.28 0.03 4.36
N THR A 192 -1.82 -0.14 5.61
CA THR A 192 -0.64 -0.95 5.93
C THR A 192 -0.84 -2.42 5.54
N ASP A 193 -2.02 -2.99 5.84
CA ASP A 193 -2.35 -4.38 5.49
C ASP A 193 -2.38 -4.59 3.97
N ALA A 194 -2.98 -3.65 3.23
CA ALA A 194 -3.05 -3.71 1.78
C ALA A 194 -1.66 -3.59 1.14
N ALA A 195 -0.85 -2.63 1.58
CA ALA A 195 0.50 -2.45 1.08
C ALA A 195 1.38 -3.68 1.36
N ALA A 196 1.30 -4.25 2.59
CA ALA A 196 1.99 -5.47 2.95
C ALA A 196 1.58 -6.65 2.06
N SER A 197 0.28 -6.79 1.76
CA SER A 197 -0.26 -7.83 0.89
C SER A 197 0.25 -7.72 -0.55
N LEU A 198 0.31 -6.50 -1.09
CA LEU A 198 0.84 -6.24 -2.44
C LEU A 198 2.33 -6.58 -2.51
N LEU A 199 3.14 -6.08 -1.59
CA LEU A 199 4.59 -6.34 -1.56
C LEU A 199 4.89 -7.83 -1.32
N TRP A 200 4.10 -8.50 -0.47
CA TRP A 200 4.21 -9.96 -0.29
C TRP A 200 3.89 -10.73 -1.55
N SER A 201 2.86 -10.31 -2.29
CA SER A 201 2.48 -10.93 -3.57
C SER A 201 3.59 -10.77 -4.62
N LEU A 202 4.22 -9.59 -4.70
CA LEU A 202 5.38 -9.35 -5.56
C LEU A 202 6.56 -10.23 -5.17
N LEU A 203 6.90 -10.29 -3.88
CA LEU A 203 7.99 -11.09 -3.36
C LEU A 203 7.81 -12.58 -3.66
N LYS A 204 6.62 -13.13 -3.40
CA LYS A 204 6.28 -14.52 -3.74
C LYS A 204 6.39 -14.79 -5.24
N MET A 205 5.90 -13.87 -6.06
CA MET A 205 5.97 -14.01 -7.51
C MET A 205 7.43 -14.04 -7.98
N ALA A 206 8.24 -13.06 -7.58
CA ALA A 206 9.65 -12.97 -7.96
C ALA A 206 10.46 -14.20 -7.52
N SER A 207 10.24 -14.70 -6.30
CA SER A 207 10.94 -15.87 -5.74
C SER A 207 10.72 -17.18 -6.52
N LYS A 208 9.73 -17.23 -7.40
CA LYS A 208 9.52 -18.40 -8.31
C LYS A 208 10.58 -18.45 -9.42
N TYR A 209 11.23 -17.32 -9.72
CA TYR A 209 12.08 -17.17 -10.91
C TYR A 209 13.56 -17.08 -10.60
N ALA A 210 13.95 -16.45 -9.49
CA ALA A 210 15.33 -16.34 -9.06
C ALA A 210 15.42 -16.02 -7.53
N PRO A 211 16.60 -16.15 -6.88
CA PRO A 211 16.85 -15.58 -5.57
C PRO A 211 16.55 -14.09 -5.55
N VAL A 212 15.97 -13.61 -4.45
CA VAL A 212 15.51 -12.21 -4.36
C VAL A 212 16.35 -11.42 -3.36
N LYS A 213 16.71 -10.20 -3.73
CA LYS A 213 17.19 -9.16 -2.81
C LYS A 213 16.08 -8.12 -2.66
N MET A 214 15.61 -7.85 -1.45
CA MET A 214 14.54 -6.88 -1.21
C MET A 214 14.95 -5.83 -0.17
N GLY A 215 14.67 -4.57 -0.47
CA GLY A 215 14.85 -3.46 0.46
C GLY A 215 13.75 -2.42 0.33
N SER A 216 13.53 -1.65 1.39
CA SER A 216 12.63 -0.49 1.43
C SER A 216 13.35 0.71 1.99
N VAL A 217 12.94 1.90 1.60
CA VAL A 217 13.46 3.17 2.10
C VAL A 217 12.41 3.89 2.94
N ALA A 218 12.86 4.67 3.92
CA ALA A 218 11.98 5.56 4.66
C ALA A 218 11.49 6.70 3.77
N SER A 219 10.22 7.13 3.96
CA SER A 219 9.58 8.07 3.05
C SER A 219 8.64 9.03 3.78
N ASN A 220 8.28 10.15 3.15
CA ASN A 220 7.58 11.23 3.84
C ASN A 220 6.11 10.91 4.18
N HIS A 221 5.40 10.07 3.41
CA HIS A 221 4.06 9.61 3.76
C HIS A 221 4.08 8.49 4.81
N CYS A 222 5.14 7.70 4.85
CA CYS A 222 5.26 6.60 5.81
C CYS A 222 5.88 6.99 7.16
N GLN A 223 6.38 8.22 7.31
CA GLN A 223 6.95 8.71 8.56
C GLN A 223 5.91 8.72 9.68
N ASN A 224 6.33 8.31 10.88
CA ASN A 224 5.56 8.56 12.08
C ASN A 224 5.69 10.05 12.47
N ARG A 225 4.56 10.74 12.69
CA ARG A 225 4.54 12.19 13.00
C ARG A 225 3.67 12.49 14.21
N PHE A 226 4.11 13.48 14.97
CA PHE A 226 3.34 14.08 16.05
C PHE A 226 3.36 15.60 15.87
N ASN A 227 2.18 16.22 15.81
CA ASN A 227 2.03 17.66 15.54
C ASN A 227 2.79 18.13 14.27
N GLY A 228 2.75 17.33 13.20
CA GLY A 228 3.40 17.62 11.93
C GLY A 228 4.92 17.41 11.91
N GLN A 229 5.53 17.05 13.05
CA GLN A 229 6.96 16.77 13.17
C GLN A 229 7.24 15.29 13.12
N GLN A 230 8.28 14.88 12.41
CA GLN A 230 8.73 13.49 12.39
C GLN A 230 9.15 13.06 13.79
N VAL A 231 8.70 11.87 14.20
CA VAL A 231 9.03 11.25 15.49
C VAL A 231 9.78 9.94 15.22
N GLY A 232 10.78 9.65 16.05
CA GLY A 232 11.55 8.42 15.93
C GLY A 232 12.71 8.50 14.93
N LYS A 233 13.16 7.34 14.48
CA LYS A 233 14.31 7.17 13.60
C LYS A 233 13.84 6.72 12.22
N PRO A 234 14.20 7.39 11.12
CA PRO A 234 13.71 7.04 9.79
C PRO A 234 13.83 5.56 9.42
N GLY A 235 14.99 4.96 9.64
CA GLY A 235 15.23 3.54 9.34
C GLY A 235 14.53 2.53 10.28
N LEU A 236 13.75 2.99 11.28
CA LEU A 236 13.05 2.12 12.23
C LEU A 236 11.57 2.49 12.39
N ASP A 237 11.25 3.78 12.49
CA ASP A 237 9.94 4.30 12.87
C ASP A 237 9.20 4.84 11.64
N ASP A 238 9.18 4.05 10.56
CA ASP A 238 8.54 4.31 9.29
C ASP A 238 7.64 3.12 8.92
N TRP A 239 6.43 3.38 8.43
CA TRP A 239 5.46 2.32 8.12
C TRP A 239 5.95 1.39 7.01
N GLY A 240 6.63 1.89 5.98
CA GLY A 240 7.23 1.07 4.91
C GLY A 240 8.31 0.14 5.47
N ILE A 241 9.15 0.64 6.39
CA ILE A 241 10.17 -0.16 7.06
C ILE A 241 9.55 -1.22 7.98
N VAL A 242 8.46 -0.88 8.68
CA VAL A 242 7.72 -1.87 9.50
C VAL A 242 7.15 -2.98 8.62
N ILE A 243 6.57 -2.65 7.47
CA ILE A 243 6.10 -3.63 6.48
C ILE A 243 7.25 -4.53 6.04
N LEU A 244 8.40 -3.97 5.64
CA LEU A 244 9.58 -4.74 5.24
C LEU A 244 10.02 -5.74 6.32
N GLN A 245 10.03 -5.31 7.59
CA GLN A 245 10.37 -6.19 8.72
C GLN A 245 9.38 -7.33 8.89
N GLN A 246 8.10 -7.07 8.67
CA GLN A 246 7.07 -8.12 8.69
C GLN A 246 7.26 -9.12 7.53
N LEU A 247 7.52 -8.63 6.32
CA LEU A 247 7.82 -9.48 5.16
C LEU A 247 9.07 -10.32 5.37
N LYS A 248 10.12 -9.76 6.00
CA LYS A 248 11.32 -10.49 6.37
C LYS A 248 11.01 -11.67 7.30
N ARG A 249 10.19 -11.46 8.34
CA ARG A 249 9.75 -12.52 9.26
C ARG A 249 8.95 -13.59 8.52
N LEU A 250 8.01 -13.18 7.68
CA LEU A 250 7.20 -14.10 6.86
C LEU A 250 8.06 -14.93 5.91
N ALA A 251 8.97 -14.31 5.17
CA ALA A 251 9.86 -14.99 4.24
C ALA A 251 10.74 -16.02 4.96
N THR A 252 11.25 -15.67 6.14
CA THR A 252 12.04 -16.58 6.98
C THR A 252 11.19 -17.77 7.44
N GLU A 253 9.96 -17.52 7.92
CA GLU A 253 9.06 -18.57 8.41
C GLU A 253 8.67 -19.59 7.32
N VAL A 254 8.48 -19.14 6.08
CA VAL A 254 8.12 -20.02 4.95
C VAL A 254 9.33 -20.51 4.14
N GLY A 255 10.55 -20.13 4.53
CA GLY A 255 11.78 -20.59 3.89
C GLY A 255 12.00 -20.07 2.46
N LEU A 256 11.61 -18.83 2.16
CA LEU A 256 11.94 -18.18 0.89
C LEU A 256 13.42 -17.74 0.87
N ASP A 257 14.07 -17.93 -0.28
CA ASP A 257 15.45 -17.47 -0.51
C ASP A 257 15.47 -15.97 -0.83
N VAL A 258 15.51 -15.15 0.23
CA VAL A 258 15.46 -13.68 0.15
C VAL A 258 16.47 -13.05 1.07
N THR A 259 17.30 -12.16 0.52
CA THR A 259 18.15 -11.26 1.30
C THR A 259 17.49 -9.92 1.49
N PHE A 260 17.34 -9.46 2.74
CA PHE A 260 16.67 -8.19 3.05
C PHE A 260 17.70 -7.09 3.38
N TYR A 261 17.48 -5.91 2.80
CA TYR A 261 18.24 -4.69 3.03
C TYR A 261 17.37 -3.69 3.79
N VAL A 262 17.74 -3.41 5.02
CA VAL A 262 17.04 -2.45 5.89
C VAL A 262 18.00 -1.29 6.11
N PRO A 263 17.59 -0.03 5.90
CA PRO A 263 18.42 1.13 6.24
C PRO A 263 18.86 1.10 7.71
N ASN A 264 20.04 1.65 8.00
CA ASN A 264 20.44 1.86 9.38
C ASN A 264 19.54 2.90 10.06
N PRO A 265 19.46 2.90 11.40
CA PRO A 265 18.81 4.00 12.12
C PRO A 265 19.36 5.36 11.66
N TYR A 266 18.49 6.33 11.44
CA TYR A 266 18.81 7.67 10.90
C TYR A 266 19.23 7.72 9.43
N GLU A 267 19.29 6.59 8.71
CA GLU A 267 19.48 6.58 7.26
C GLU A 267 18.14 6.39 6.54
N GLU A 268 17.98 7.09 5.43
CA GLU A 268 16.80 7.03 4.59
C GLU A 268 17.10 6.43 3.22
N ALA A 269 18.27 5.81 3.09
CA ALA A 269 18.78 5.19 1.87
C ALA A 269 19.61 3.96 2.18
N PHE A 270 19.78 3.10 1.20
CA PHE A 270 20.72 1.98 1.25
C PHE A 270 21.36 1.74 -0.12
N THR A 271 22.50 1.06 -0.15
CA THR A 271 23.18 0.66 -1.39
C THR A 271 23.40 -0.85 -1.40
N ILE A 272 23.19 -1.48 -2.55
CA ILE A 272 23.47 -2.89 -2.82
C ILE A 272 24.57 -2.99 -3.87
N ASP A 273 25.64 -3.72 -3.59
CA ASP A 273 26.52 -4.23 -4.64
C ASP A 273 25.85 -5.44 -5.27
N VAL A 274 25.34 -5.26 -6.50
CA VAL A 274 24.41 -6.21 -7.12
C VAL A 274 25.11 -7.55 -7.40
N PHE A 275 26.32 -7.52 -7.95
CA PHE A 275 27.07 -8.71 -8.36
C PHE A 275 28.31 -8.99 -7.51
N ASN A 276 28.55 -8.21 -6.45
CA ASN A 276 29.80 -8.18 -5.68
C ASN A 276 31.03 -7.96 -6.58
N ASP A 277 30.88 -7.13 -7.59
CA ASP A 277 31.90 -6.84 -8.62
C ASP A 277 32.49 -5.43 -8.50
N GLY A 278 31.96 -4.61 -7.57
CA GLY A 278 32.37 -3.24 -7.37
C GLY A 278 31.91 -2.25 -8.47
N PHE A 279 31.19 -2.74 -9.52
CA PHE A 279 30.70 -1.91 -10.62
C PHE A 279 29.26 -1.46 -10.44
N HIS A 280 28.41 -2.37 -9.92
CA HIS A 280 26.98 -2.18 -9.88
C HIS A 280 26.52 -1.88 -8.46
N HIS A 281 26.92 -0.70 -7.96
CA HIS A 281 26.42 -0.16 -6.70
C HIS A 281 25.09 0.56 -6.94
N LEU A 282 24.00 -0.12 -6.59
CA LEU A 282 22.63 0.36 -6.76
C LEU A 282 22.10 0.91 -5.45
N ALA A 283 21.89 2.21 -5.38
CA ALA A 283 21.30 2.88 -4.23
C ALA A 283 19.81 3.14 -4.45
N ALA A 284 19.05 3.05 -3.37
CA ALA A 284 17.67 3.47 -3.28
C ALA A 284 17.50 4.56 -2.21
N ALA A 285 16.71 5.58 -2.51
CA ALA A 285 16.28 6.62 -1.59
C ALA A 285 14.88 7.10 -2.03
N HIS A 286 14.07 7.62 -1.11
CA HIS A 286 12.75 8.12 -1.54
C HIS A 286 12.84 9.37 -2.41
N GLY A 287 13.69 10.33 -2.07
CA GLY A 287 13.94 11.53 -2.91
C GLY A 287 13.35 12.82 -2.36
N HIS A 288 12.50 12.79 -1.35
CA HIS A 288 11.89 13.98 -0.73
C HIS A 288 12.91 14.96 -0.16
N GLN A 289 14.12 14.50 0.17
CA GLN A 289 15.22 15.32 0.66
C GLN A 289 15.68 16.37 -0.36
N ALA A 290 15.48 16.10 -1.65
CA ALA A 290 15.90 17.00 -2.73
C ALA A 290 14.92 18.17 -2.96
N LYS A 291 13.71 18.15 -2.40
CA LYS A 291 12.62 19.13 -2.51
C LYS A 291 12.07 19.36 -3.91
N ARG A 292 12.84 19.13 -4.95
CA ARG A 292 12.48 19.24 -6.39
C ARG A 292 13.24 18.17 -7.18
N PRO A 293 12.65 17.62 -8.23
CA PRO A 293 13.32 16.57 -9.01
C PRO A 293 14.63 17.03 -9.65
N GLU A 294 14.70 18.29 -10.10
CA GLU A 294 15.92 18.88 -10.70
C GLU A 294 17.10 18.93 -9.71
N ASN A 295 16.81 18.94 -8.41
CA ASN A 295 17.82 19.00 -7.36
C ASN A 295 18.36 17.63 -6.94
N VAL A 296 17.76 16.51 -7.37
CA VAL A 296 18.21 15.16 -6.97
C VAL A 296 19.67 14.91 -7.34
N PRO A 297 20.15 15.22 -8.56
CA PRO A 297 21.57 15.03 -8.89
C PRO A 297 22.51 15.90 -8.05
N THR A 298 22.08 17.11 -7.67
CA THR A 298 22.85 18.02 -6.81
C THR A 298 22.90 17.50 -5.37
N TRP A 299 21.76 17.05 -4.84
CA TRP A 299 21.67 16.40 -3.54
C TRP A 299 22.56 15.16 -3.49
N TRP A 300 22.50 14.28 -4.52
CA TRP A 300 23.34 13.09 -4.58
C TRP A 300 24.84 13.41 -4.59
N ARG A 301 25.26 14.45 -5.34
CA ARG A 301 26.64 14.90 -5.30
C ARG A 301 27.08 15.38 -3.92
N GLN A 302 26.21 16.12 -3.21
CA GLN A 302 26.47 16.56 -1.83
C GLN A 302 26.63 15.36 -0.88
N MET A 303 25.74 14.34 -0.99
CA MET A 303 25.85 13.12 -0.20
C MET A 303 27.14 12.35 -0.51
N THR A 304 27.53 12.29 -1.79
CA THR A 304 28.76 11.65 -2.22
C THR A 304 30.00 12.40 -1.69
N PHE A 305 30.00 13.73 -1.79
CA PHE A 305 31.08 14.56 -1.26
C PHE A 305 31.16 14.44 0.28
N GLY A 306 30.04 14.42 0.96
CA GLY A 306 29.93 14.21 2.41
C GLY A 306 30.22 12.77 2.84
N ASN A 307 30.55 11.88 1.90
CA ASN A 307 30.85 10.46 2.10
C ASN A 307 29.78 9.73 2.95
N GLN A 308 28.50 9.97 2.64
CA GLN A 308 27.40 9.28 3.30
C GLN A 308 27.37 7.80 2.89
N PRO A 309 27.59 6.85 3.83
CA PRO A 309 27.83 5.44 3.48
C PRO A 309 26.71 4.80 2.67
N SER A 310 25.46 5.22 2.94
CA SER A 310 24.26 4.65 2.34
C SER A 310 24.10 4.96 0.85
N ILE A 311 24.83 5.93 0.29
CA ILE A 311 24.58 6.41 -1.08
C ILE A 311 25.83 6.86 -1.84
N SER A 312 26.95 7.13 -1.17
CA SER A 312 28.15 7.75 -1.78
C SER A 312 28.80 6.88 -2.85
N ALA A 313 28.82 5.56 -2.65
CA ALA A 313 29.43 4.61 -3.57
C ALA A 313 28.55 4.31 -4.81
N ALA A 314 27.31 4.75 -4.84
CA ALA A 314 26.37 4.34 -5.87
C ALA A 314 26.79 4.78 -7.28
N SER A 315 26.67 3.86 -8.25
CA SER A 315 26.75 4.13 -9.68
C SER A 315 25.35 4.37 -10.29
N ILE A 316 24.32 3.82 -9.63
CA ILE A 316 22.91 4.02 -10.02
C ILE A 316 22.14 4.43 -8.76
N LEU A 317 21.41 5.54 -8.83
CA LEU A 317 20.49 5.98 -7.80
C LEU A 317 19.05 5.89 -8.30
N VAL A 318 18.21 5.18 -7.56
CA VAL A 318 16.76 5.14 -7.81
C VAL A 318 16.03 5.97 -6.76
N THR A 319 15.11 6.84 -7.19
CA THR A 319 14.23 7.61 -6.30
C THR A 319 12.77 7.50 -6.75
N GLY A 320 11.82 7.78 -5.85
CA GLY A 320 10.39 7.99 -6.09
C GLY A 320 9.99 9.45 -5.86
N HIS A 321 8.92 9.67 -5.07
CA HIS A 321 8.42 10.94 -4.54
C HIS A 321 7.81 11.90 -5.57
N PHE A 322 8.44 12.09 -6.70
CA PHE A 322 7.98 13.07 -7.70
C PHE A 322 7.04 12.47 -8.75
N HIS A 323 6.71 11.19 -8.65
CA HIS A 323 5.73 10.44 -9.42
C HIS A 323 5.97 10.33 -10.94
N HIS A 324 6.95 11.05 -11.50
CA HIS A 324 7.28 11.03 -12.92
C HIS A 324 8.49 10.16 -13.22
N THR A 325 8.46 9.37 -14.28
CA THR A 325 9.64 8.66 -14.72
C THR A 325 10.67 9.63 -15.31
N ARG A 326 11.87 9.59 -14.76
CA ARG A 326 13.02 10.34 -15.31
C ARG A 326 14.26 9.45 -15.34
N ILE A 327 15.12 9.67 -16.32
CA ILE A 327 16.43 9.04 -16.41
C ILE A 327 17.41 10.14 -16.78
N LEU A 328 18.47 10.25 -15.99
CA LEU A 328 19.48 11.26 -16.21
C LEU A 328 20.88 10.69 -15.94
N GLU A 329 21.80 10.96 -16.84
CA GLU A 329 23.21 10.78 -16.58
C GLU A 329 23.71 11.89 -15.63
N ALA A 330 24.05 11.49 -14.39
CA ALA A 330 24.40 12.43 -13.32
C ALA A 330 25.92 12.74 -13.25
N GLY A 331 26.73 12.11 -14.09
CA GLY A 331 28.18 12.32 -14.19
C GLY A 331 28.94 11.00 -14.31
N ALA A 332 30.27 11.07 -14.30
CA ALA A 332 31.14 9.91 -14.36
C ALA A 332 31.31 9.24 -12.98
N SER A 333 31.44 7.93 -12.97
CA SER A 333 31.84 7.14 -11.80
C SER A 333 33.36 7.04 -11.72
N HIS A 334 33.91 6.96 -10.50
CA HIS A 334 35.36 6.74 -10.31
C HIS A 334 35.82 5.35 -10.75
N ASN A 335 34.90 4.38 -10.85
CA ASN A 335 35.17 3.03 -11.36
C ASN A 335 35.06 2.93 -12.91
N GLY A 336 34.92 4.06 -13.60
CA GLY A 336 34.58 4.13 -15.01
C GLY A 336 33.05 4.06 -15.24
N GLY A 337 32.61 4.37 -16.45
CA GLY A 337 31.19 4.46 -16.79
C GLY A 337 30.48 5.68 -16.22
N SER A 338 29.21 5.76 -16.44
CA SER A 338 28.35 6.87 -16.01
C SER A 338 27.62 6.56 -14.70
N ARG A 339 27.37 7.58 -13.91
CA ARG A 339 26.38 7.55 -12.82
C ARG A 339 25.02 7.88 -13.37
N TRP A 340 24.04 7.07 -13.03
CA TRP A 340 22.67 7.23 -13.49
C TRP A 340 21.71 7.52 -12.35
N TRP A 341 20.87 8.52 -12.53
CA TRP A 341 19.71 8.73 -11.71
C TRP A 341 18.46 8.26 -12.46
N ILE A 342 17.68 7.40 -11.78
CA ILE A 342 16.39 6.90 -12.23
C ILE A 342 15.35 7.35 -11.22
N GLN A 343 14.36 8.10 -11.67
CA GLN A 343 13.17 8.38 -10.89
C GLN A 343 12.08 7.41 -11.31
N ALA A 344 11.58 6.64 -10.34
CA ALA A 344 10.52 5.67 -10.55
C ALA A 344 9.18 6.37 -10.76
N SER A 345 8.30 5.72 -11.54
CA SER A 345 6.91 6.11 -11.72
C SER A 345 6.09 5.71 -10.51
N THR A 346 4.99 6.40 -10.29
CA THR A 346 3.95 6.02 -9.30
C THR A 346 2.94 5.04 -9.90
N SER A 347 2.21 4.34 -9.05
CA SER A 347 0.96 3.61 -9.40
C SER A 347 -0.28 4.15 -8.69
N ASP A 348 -0.17 5.30 -8.02
CA ASP A 348 -1.19 5.90 -7.16
C ASP A 348 -2.51 6.30 -7.88
N ALA A 349 -3.45 6.80 -7.10
CA ALA A 349 -4.77 7.27 -7.57
C ALA A 349 -4.71 8.59 -8.37
N GLY A 350 -3.54 9.19 -8.54
CA GLY A 350 -3.38 10.52 -9.12
C GLY A 350 -3.51 11.63 -8.07
N SER A 351 -3.27 12.86 -8.48
CA SER A 351 -3.42 14.03 -7.62
C SER A 351 -4.05 15.19 -8.40
N ASP A 352 -5.33 15.44 -8.15
CA ASP A 352 -6.08 16.54 -8.77
C ASP A 352 -5.48 17.89 -8.40
N TRP A 353 -4.95 18.00 -7.17
CA TRP A 353 -4.26 19.21 -6.71
C TRP A 353 -3.00 19.45 -7.52
N PHE A 354 -2.15 18.43 -7.72
CA PHE A 354 -0.90 18.57 -8.44
C PHE A 354 -1.14 18.81 -9.94
N ALA A 355 -2.07 18.08 -10.54
CA ALA A 355 -2.48 18.28 -11.93
C ALA A 355 -2.96 19.71 -12.18
N ARG A 356 -3.72 20.29 -11.26
CA ARG A 356 -4.22 21.66 -11.36
C ARG A 356 -3.12 22.72 -11.19
N ILE A 357 -2.14 22.49 -10.33
CA ILE A 357 -1.08 23.47 -10.04
C ILE A 357 0.07 23.36 -11.03
N ALA A 358 0.52 22.14 -11.33
CA ALA A 358 1.68 21.89 -12.17
C ALA A 358 1.33 21.60 -13.64
N GLY A 359 0.05 21.33 -13.93
CA GLY A 359 -0.39 20.93 -15.27
C GLY A 359 0.16 19.58 -15.71
N GLU A 360 0.73 18.80 -14.80
CA GLU A 360 1.40 17.54 -15.08
C GLU A 360 0.64 16.38 -14.46
N ASP A 361 0.51 15.31 -15.23
CA ASP A 361 0.06 14.01 -14.76
C ASP A 361 0.93 12.92 -15.38
N SER A 362 1.40 11.96 -14.57
CA SER A 362 2.24 10.88 -15.07
C SER A 362 1.43 9.61 -15.32
N MET A 363 1.77 8.86 -16.37
CA MET A 363 1.16 7.55 -16.59
C MET A 363 1.64 6.56 -15.53
N PRO A 364 0.70 5.91 -14.82
CA PRO A 364 1.05 4.92 -13.79
C PRO A 364 1.86 3.77 -14.37
N ALA A 365 2.89 3.34 -13.66
CA ALA A 365 3.68 2.16 -14.01
C ALA A 365 4.60 1.75 -12.85
N ILE A 366 5.06 0.51 -12.87
CA ILE A 366 6.20 0.05 -12.08
C ILE A 366 7.44 0.14 -12.94
N THR A 367 8.44 0.88 -12.50
CA THR A 367 9.72 1.05 -13.20
C THR A 367 10.59 -0.18 -12.95
N CYS A 368 11.13 -0.76 -14.03
CA CYS A 368 12.04 -1.89 -13.98
C CYS A 368 13.24 -1.65 -14.89
N PHE A 369 14.32 -2.37 -14.67
CA PHE A 369 15.49 -2.38 -15.56
C PHE A 369 16.35 -3.62 -15.37
N GLU A 370 17.23 -3.86 -16.35
CA GLU A 370 18.16 -4.97 -16.32
C GLU A 370 19.57 -4.49 -16.03
N LEU A 371 20.32 -5.30 -15.29
CA LEU A 371 21.76 -5.12 -15.08
C LEU A 371 22.49 -6.37 -15.55
N GLN A 372 23.65 -6.17 -16.15
CA GLN A 372 24.52 -7.26 -16.62
C GLN A 372 25.90 -7.11 -16.00
N LYS A 373 26.39 -8.18 -15.37
CA LYS A 373 27.71 -8.24 -14.74
C LYS A 373 28.81 -7.84 -15.73
N GLY A 374 29.69 -6.94 -15.28
CA GLY A 374 30.81 -6.44 -16.11
C GLY A 374 30.39 -5.50 -17.24
N VAL A 375 29.13 -5.09 -17.35
CA VAL A 375 28.63 -4.14 -18.36
C VAL A 375 28.05 -2.93 -17.66
N TYR A 376 28.56 -1.74 -17.95
CA TYR A 376 28.02 -0.49 -17.40
C TYR A 376 26.55 -0.29 -17.81
N PHE A 377 25.73 0.12 -16.87
CA PHE A 377 24.32 0.47 -17.16
C PHE A 377 24.24 1.62 -18.17
N GLN A 378 23.37 1.51 -19.14
CA GLN A 378 23.22 2.45 -20.27
C GLN A 378 21.93 3.28 -20.20
N GLY A 379 21.27 3.36 -19.05
CA GLY A 379 20.07 4.15 -18.86
C GLY A 379 18.79 3.54 -19.45
N ALA A 380 18.78 2.26 -19.83
CA ALA A 380 17.59 1.61 -20.38
C ALA A 380 16.64 1.14 -19.25
N ILE A 381 15.36 1.52 -19.33
CA ILE A 381 14.32 1.09 -18.41
C ILE A 381 13.14 0.44 -19.11
N LEU A 382 12.38 -0.35 -18.36
CA LEU A 382 11.09 -0.92 -18.71
C LEU A 382 10.01 -0.33 -17.80
N ARG A 383 8.80 -0.22 -18.31
CA ARG A 383 7.64 0.27 -17.55
C ARG A 383 6.47 -0.71 -17.73
N PHE A 384 5.99 -1.21 -16.63
CA PHE A 384 4.92 -2.21 -16.60
C PHE A 384 3.65 -1.67 -15.95
#